data_b17bcb511e4e458cb3be3ccf944e5037
#
_entry.id   b17bcb511e4e458cb3be3ccf944e5037
#
_cell.length_a   1.000
_cell.length_b   1.000
_cell.length_c   1.000
_cell.angle_alpha   90.00
_cell.angle_beta   90.00
_cell.angle_gamma   90.00
#
_symmetry.space_group_name_H-M   'P 1'
#
loop_
_entity.id
_entity.type
_entity.pdbx_description
1 polymer ?
#
loop_
_entity_poly.entity_id
_entity_poly.type
_entity_poly.pdbx_seq_one_letter_code
_entity_poly.pdbx_strand_id
1 'polypeptide(L)'
;KICKRSIYEEVANTYYSIEQIWASNHIREEDDHIANFYYQRKKAETRSKKGISAIPCFLLESTIGYGEKPSRAFISITLLIFLFSIIYMFTGVTPASAKPPINYCYNFNFSFNFQLLNDWFQSLFYSFFTLITVGQGSAAPSSGATQFAMSIELLCGSILMTLFTATLFRKYTK
;
A
#
# COMPACT_ATOMS: atom_id res chain seq x y z
N LYS A 1 2.82 29.63 -12.77
CA LYS A 1 2.59 28.59 -11.71
C LYS A 1 1.28 28.83 -10.94
N ILE A 2 0.84 30.07 -10.74
CA ILE A 2 -0.39 30.45 -10.03
C ILE A 2 -1.62 30.03 -10.87
N CYS A 3 -1.59 30.20 -12.18
CA CYS A 3 -2.67 29.86 -13.10
C CYS A 3 -3.05 28.35 -13.08
N LYS A 4 -2.07 27.45 -13.03
CA LYS A 4 -2.36 26.00 -12.95
C LYS A 4 -3.08 25.60 -11.66
N ARG A 5 -2.78 26.24 -10.54
CA ARG A 5 -3.44 25.95 -9.26
C ARG A 5 -4.90 26.36 -9.29
N SER A 6 -5.19 27.55 -9.80
CA SER A 6 -6.55 28.05 -9.96
C SER A 6 -7.39 27.12 -10.82
N ILE A 7 -6.83 26.60 -11.92
CA ILE A 7 -7.51 25.63 -12.79
C ILE A 7 -7.85 24.34 -12.04
N TYR A 8 -6.94 23.79 -11.23
CA TYR A 8 -7.25 22.56 -10.48
C TYR A 8 -8.29 22.77 -9.38
N GLU A 9 -8.32 23.94 -8.75
CA GLU A 9 -9.36 24.31 -7.77
C GLU A 9 -10.73 24.46 -8.46
N GLU A 10 -10.78 25.07 -9.61
CA GLU A 10 -12.00 25.21 -10.41
C GLU A 10 -12.52 23.86 -10.90
N VAL A 11 -11.64 23.00 -11.40
CA VAL A 11 -11.96 21.62 -11.79
C VAL A 11 -12.51 20.82 -10.60
N ALA A 12 -11.89 20.95 -9.42
CA ALA A 12 -12.37 20.27 -8.21
C ALA A 12 -13.77 20.74 -7.81
N ASN A 13 -14.07 22.04 -7.90
CA ASN A 13 -15.40 22.60 -7.62
C ASN A 13 -16.44 22.13 -8.63
N THR A 14 -16.08 22.04 -9.90
CA THR A 14 -16.96 21.51 -10.95
C THR A 14 -17.35 20.05 -10.68
N TYR A 15 -16.37 19.20 -10.35
CA TYR A 15 -16.66 17.82 -9.97
C TYR A 15 -17.49 17.71 -8.70
N TYR A 16 -17.30 18.60 -7.73
CA TYR A 16 -18.13 18.65 -6.53
C TYR A 16 -19.59 18.97 -6.87
N SER A 17 -19.83 19.94 -7.74
CA SER A 17 -21.19 20.30 -8.18
C SER A 17 -21.87 19.14 -8.92
N ILE A 18 -21.15 18.45 -9.80
CA ILE A 18 -21.66 17.27 -10.51
C ILE A 18 -21.99 16.15 -9.51
N GLU A 19 -21.10 15.86 -8.56
CA GLU A 19 -21.32 14.85 -7.50
C GLU A 19 -22.61 15.16 -6.71
N GLN A 20 -22.86 16.42 -6.34
CA GLN A 20 -24.05 16.82 -5.62
C GLN A 20 -25.34 16.65 -6.46
N ILE A 21 -25.31 17.00 -7.73
CA ILE A 21 -26.46 16.85 -8.66
C ILE A 21 -26.81 15.37 -8.81
N TRP A 22 -25.83 14.50 -8.98
CA TRP A 22 -26.05 13.07 -9.14
C TRP A 22 -26.56 12.43 -7.83
N ALA A 23 -25.99 12.80 -6.68
CA ALA A 23 -26.44 12.34 -5.36
C ALA A 23 -27.89 12.77 -5.05
N SER A 24 -28.31 13.95 -5.50
CA SER A 24 -29.68 14.45 -5.27
C SER A 24 -30.74 13.78 -6.15
N ASN A 25 -30.35 13.27 -7.30
CA ASN A 25 -31.31 12.66 -8.24
C ASN A 25 -31.62 11.18 -7.96
N HIS A 26 -31.12 10.60 -6.86
CA HIS A 26 -31.40 9.21 -6.41
C HIS A 26 -31.27 8.13 -7.50
N ILE A 27 -30.42 8.33 -8.49
CA ILE A 27 -30.20 7.35 -9.56
C ILE A 27 -29.29 6.26 -9.01
N ARG A 28 -29.89 5.24 -8.41
CA ARG A 28 -29.20 4.08 -7.78
C ARG A 28 -28.37 3.23 -8.77
N GLU A 29 -28.64 3.31 -10.06
CA GLU A 29 -27.95 2.47 -11.06
C GLU A 29 -26.57 2.98 -11.47
N GLU A 30 -26.14 4.17 -11.01
CA GLU A 30 -24.89 4.80 -11.44
C GLU A 30 -23.93 5.15 -10.28
N ASP A 31 -23.92 4.36 -9.21
CA ASP A 31 -22.99 4.53 -8.08
C ASP A 31 -21.51 4.57 -8.51
N ASP A 32 -21.15 3.85 -9.58
CA ASP A 32 -19.80 3.85 -10.15
C ASP A 32 -19.42 5.22 -10.76
N HIS A 33 -20.37 5.97 -11.29
CA HIS A 33 -20.13 7.31 -11.82
C HIS A 33 -19.89 8.32 -10.70
N ILE A 34 -20.68 8.26 -9.62
CA ILE A 34 -20.50 9.10 -8.43
C ILE A 34 -19.14 8.84 -7.80
N ALA A 35 -18.75 7.58 -7.64
CA ALA A 35 -17.45 7.18 -7.15
C ALA A 35 -16.30 7.72 -8.02
N ASN A 36 -16.47 7.72 -9.33
CA ASN A 36 -15.49 8.25 -10.27
C ASN A 36 -15.38 9.79 -10.17
N PHE A 37 -16.49 10.51 -10.03
CA PHE A 37 -16.49 11.97 -9.83
C PHE A 37 -15.80 12.34 -8.52
N TYR A 38 -16.08 11.62 -7.42
CA TYR A 38 -15.39 11.79 -6.15
C TYR A 38 -13.89 11.59 -6.29
N TYR A 39 -13.47 10.53 -6.97
CA TYR A 39 -12.06 10.25 -7.23
C TYR A 39 -11.39 11.38 -8.03
N GLN A 40 -12.00 11.85 -9.10
CA GLN A 40 -11.47 12.94 -9.94
C GLN A 40 -11.38 14.26 -9.17
N ARG A 41 -12.38 14.58 -8.35
CA ARG A 41 -12.36 15.74 -7.46
C ARG A 41 -11.16 15.68 -6.50
N LYS A 42 -11.01 14.55 -5.79
CA LYS A 42 -9.89 14.37 -4.83
C LYS A 42 -8.52 14.43 -5.50
N LYS A 43 -8.43 13.91 -6.70
CA LYS A 43 -7.21 14.00 -7.52
C LYS A 43 -6.89 15.44 -7.92
N ALA A 44 -7.88 16.24 -8.28
CA ALA A 44 -7.70 17.66 -8.59
C ALA A 44 -7.30 18.46 -7.33
N GLU A 45 -7.97 18.22 -6.18
CA GLU A 45 -7.60 18.82 -4.89
C GLU A 45 -6.15 18.50 -4.48
N THR A 46 -5.70 17.27 -4.67
CA THR A 46 -4.32 16.87 -4.35
C THR A 46 -3.30 17.62 -5.23
N ARG A 47 -3.61 17.79 -6.51
CA ARG A 47 -2.73 18.52 -7.44
C ARG A 47 -2.71 20.03 -7.18
N SER A 48 -3.72 20.58 -6.51
CA SER A 48 -3.73 21.97 -6.07
C SER A 48 -2.84 22.20 -4.84
N LYS A 49 -2.66 21.18 -3.99
CA LYS A 49 -1.82 21.25 -2.78
C LYS A 49 -0.33 21.23 -3.14
N LYS A 50 0.46 21.91 -2.32
CA LYS A 50 1.93 21.97 -2.47
C LYS A 50 2.63 21.65 -1.15
N GLY A 51 3.87 21.14 -1.26
CA GLY A 51 4.72 20.87 -0.12
C GLY A 51 4.34 19.61 0.65
N ILE A 52 4.69 19.58 1.93
CA ILE A 52 4.54 18.43 2.82
C ILE A 52 3.07 17.98 2.96
N SER A 53 2.11 18.91 2.87
CA SER A 53 0.68 18.61 2.95
C SER A 53 0.13 17.82 1.74
N ALA A 54 0.87 17.76 0.64
CA ALA A 54 0.50 16.94 -0.52
C ALA A 54 0.89 15.46 -0.37
N ILE A 55 1.89 15.14 0.48
CA ILE A 55 2.44 13.79 0.64
C ILE A 55 1.37 12.78 1.09
N PRO A 56 0.61 13.00 2.18
CA PRO A 56 -0.41 12.03 2.60
C PRO A 56 -1.51 11.86 1.56
N CYS A 57 -1.91 12.93 0.87
CA CYS A 57 -2.90 12.84 -0.19
C CYS A 57 -2.40 12.05 -1.40
N PHE A 58 -1.12 12.20 -1.77
CA PHE A 58 -0.49 11.44 -2.85
C PHE A 58 -0.36 9.95 -2.49
N LEU A 59 0.01 9.64 -1.23
CA LEU A 59 0.03 8.27 -0.74
C LEU A 59 -1.35 7.62 -0.80
N LEU A 60 -2.40 8.32 -0.35
CA LEU A 60 -3.78 7.84 -0.44
C LEU A 60 -4.25 7.65 -1.90
N GLU A 61 -3.85 8.54 -2.81
CA GLU A 61 -4.14 8.39 -4.25
C GLU A 61 -3.48 7.13 -4.81
N SER A 62 -2.19 6.94 -4.51
CA SER A 62 -1.39 5.83 -5.03
C SER A 62 -1.82 4.47 -4.47
N THR A 63 -2.05 4.39 -3.14
CA THR A 63 -2.31 3.11 -2.45
C THR A 63 -3.75 2.65 -2.56
N ILE A 64 -4.74 3.55 -2.43
CA ILE A 64 -6.15 3.16 -2.25
C ILE A 64 -7.06 3.82 -3.27
N GLY A 65 -6.56 4.81 -4.05
CA GLY A 65 -7.39 5.58 -4.96
C GLY A 65 -8.55 6.30 -4.23
N TYR A 66 -8.24 6.91 -3.08
CA TYR A 66 -9.20 7.61 -2.20
C TYR A 66 -10.36 6.74 -1.69
N GLY A 67 -10.18 5.41 -1.62
CA GLY A 67 -11.18 4.49 -1.09
C GLY A 67 -12.22 4.01 -2.11
N GLU A 68 -12.06 4.32 -3.40
CA GLU A 68 -12.99 3.89 -4.45
C GLU A 68 -12.51 2.64 -5.21
N LYS A 69 -11.23 2.28 -5.10
CA LYS A 69 -10.63 1.20 -5.89
C LYS A 69 -9.94 0.16 -4.99
N PRO A 70 -10.65 -0.86 -4.48
CA PRO A 70 -10.07 -1.87 -3.58
C PRO A 70 -8.96 -2.68 -4.25
N SER A 71 -8.98 -2.83 -5.59
CA SER A 71 -7.91 -3.49 -6.33
C SER A 71 -6.54 -2.79 -6.17
N ARG A 72 -6.52 -1.46 -6.05
CA ARG A 72 -5.28 -0.71 -5.81
C ARG A 72 -4.72 -0.97 -4.42
N ALA A 73 -5.59 -1.05 -3.40
CA ALA A 73 -5.16 -1.39 -2.05
C ALA A 73 -4.54 -2.78 -2.00
N PHE A 74 -5.15 -3.77 -2.68
CA PHE A 74 -4.61 -5.11 -2.80
C PHE A 74 -3.22 -5.13 -3.48
N ILE A 75 -3.08 -4.41 -4.59
CA ILE A 75 -1.78 -4.28 -5.28
C ILE A 75 -0.73 -3.63 -4.36
N SER A 76 -1.11 -2.60 -3.60
CA SER A 76 -0.21 -1.92 -2.67
C SER A 76 0.27 -2.83 -1.54
N ILE A 77 -0.62 -3.66 -0.99
CA ILE A 77 -0.29 -4.67 0.02
C ILE A 77 0.69 -5.69 -0.56
N THR A 78 0.40 -6.22 -1.76
CA THR A 78 1.27 -7.17 -2.44
C THR A 78 2.66 -6.58 -2.70
N LEU A 79 2.72 -5.33 -3.17
CA LEU A 79 3.97 -4.64 -3.44
C LEU A 79 4.77 -4.39 -2.16
N LEU A 80 4.09 -4.10 -1.04
CA LEU A 80 4.73 -3.97 0.28
C LEU A 80 5.39 -5.28 0.69
N ILE A 81 4.69 -6.42 0.56
CA ILE A 81 5.24 -7.75 0.87
C ILE A 81 6.50 -8.03 0.03
N PHE A 82 6.45 -7.76 -1.27
CA PHE A 82 7.61 -7.95 -2.15
C PHE A 82 8.80 -7.07 -1.76
N LEU A 83 8.54 -5.80 -1.42
CA LEU A 83 9.56 -4.86 -0.99
C LEU A 83 10.26 -5.34 0.30
N PHE A 84 9.48 -5.70 1.32
CA PHE A 84 10.03 -6.17 2.59
C PHE A 84 10.69 -7.53 2.46
N SER A 85 10.21 -8.41 1.59
CA SER A 85 10.89 -9.68 1.27
C SER A 85 12.33 -9.46 0.79
N ILE A 86 12.56 -8.46 -0.05
CA ILE A 86 13.91 -8.09 -0.50
C ILE A 86 14.73 -7.53 0.68
N ILE A 87 14.15 -6.64 1.49
CA ILE A 87 14.83 -6.07 2.66
C ILE A 87 15.26 -7.19 3.61
N TYR A 88 14.41 -8.18 3.85
CA TYR A 88 14.71 -9.31 4.73
C TYR A 88 15.82 -10.22 4.22
N MET A 89 15.95 -10.39 2.92
CA MET A 89 17.11 -11.07 2.35
C MET A 89 18.43 -10.40 2.74
N PHE A 90 18.46 -9.07 2.80
CA PHE A 90 19.68 -8.33 3.14
C PHE A 90 19.87 -8.16 4.64
N THR A 91 18.83 -7.95 5.42
CA THR A 91 18.94 -7.71 6.87
C THR A 91 19.05 -8.99 7.69
N GLY A 92 18.60 -10.10 7.13
CA GLY A 92 18.74 -11.43 7.69
C GLY A 92 17.51 -11.96 8.42
N VAL A 93 17.12 -13.18 8.04
CA VAL A 93 16.04 -13.95 8.68
C VAL A 93 16.55 -15.35 8.97
N THR A 94 16.28 -15.87 10.17
CA THR A 94 16.58 -17.26 10.57
C THR A 94 15.34 -18.11 10.31
N PRO A 95 15.38 -19.04 9.34
CA PRO A 95 14.28 -19.97 9.13
C PRO A 95 14.20 -20.99 10.29
N ALA A 96 13.00 -21.49 10.60
CA ALA A 96 12.76 -22.45 11.69
C ALA A 96 13.43 -23.80 11.48
N SER A 97 13.75 -24.17 10.26
CA SER A 97 14.42 -25.43 9.96
C SER A 97 15.93 -25.28 10.09
N ALA A 98 16.49 -25.27 11.29
CA ALA A 98 17.95 -25.40 11.63
C ALA A 98 18.99 -25.02 10.53
N LYS A 99 18.60 -24.22 9.54
CA LYS A 99 19.45 -23.71 8.47
C LYS A 99 20.15 -22.45 8.93
N PRO A 100 21.33 -22.14 8.38
CA PRO A 100 22.01 -20.88 8.69
C PRO A 100 21.12 -19.68 8.35
N PRO A 101 21.28 -18.55 9.07
CA PRO A 101 20.48 -17.35 8.79
C PRO A 101 20.68 -16.90 7.35
N ILE A 102 19.58 -16.58 6.68
CA ILE A 102 19.60 -15.99 5.34
C ILE A 102 20.07 -14.54 5.49
N ASN A 103 21.30 -14.25 5.13
CA ASN A 103 21.85 -12.90 5.20
C ASN A 103 22.83 -12.65 4.06
N TYR A 104 22.38 -11.92 3.06
CA TYR A 104 23.16 -11.58 1.85
C TYR A 104 23.98 -10.29 2.01
N CYS A 105 23.86 -9.57 3.13
CA CYS A 105 24.65 -8.35 3.37
C CYS A 105 26.15 -8.62 3.51
N TYR A 106 26.53 -9.82 3.95
CA TYR A 106 27.93 -10.19 4.18
C TYR A 106 28.59 -11.00 3.06
N ASN A 107 27.82 -11.61 2.15
CA ASN A 107 28.33 -12.43 1.06
C ASN A 107 27.69 -12.03 -0.27
N PHE A 108 28.26 -11.06 -0.95
CA PHE A 108 27.82 -10.56 -2.27
C PHE A 108 28.17 -11.53 -3.42
N ASN A 109 28.04 -12.85 -3.23
CA ASN A 109 28.14 -13.81 -4.32
C ASN A 109 26.73 -14.02 -4.91
N PHE A 110 26.31 -13.09 -5.74
CA PHE A 110 25.08 -13.19 -6.54
C PHE A 110 25.28 -14.23 -7.67
N SER A 111 25.31 -15.50 -7.32
CA SER A 111 25.13 -16.56 -8.31
C SER A 111 23.63 -16.87 -8.37
N PHE A 112 23.03 -16.75 -9.53
CA PHE A 112 21.62 -17.08 -9.77
C PHE A 112 21.46 -18.61 -9.63
N ASN A 113 21.30 -19.06 -8.38
CA ASN A 113 21.17 -20.47 -8.04
C ASN A 113 19.74 -20.71 -7.50
N PHE A 114 19.28 -21.93 -7.65
CA PHE A 114 18.01 -22.40 -7.06
C PHE A 114 17.90 -22.12 -5.55
N GLN A 115 19.03 -22.04 -4.86
CA GLN A 115 19.12 -21.67 -3.45
C GLN A 115 18.68 -20.23 -3.19
N LEU A 116 19.09 -19.28 -4.03
CA LEU A 116 18.67 -17.87 -3.92
C LEU A 116 17.15 -17.72 -4.05
N LEU A 117 16.56 -18.49 -4.96
CA LEU A 117 15.11 -18.48 -5.16
C LEU A 117 14.37 -19.04 -3.93
N ASN A 118 14.87 -20.11 -3.34
CA ASN A 118 14.32 -20.69 -2.12
C ASN A 118 14.44 -19.73 -0.92
N ASP A 119 15.56 -19.05 -0.77
CA ASP A 119 15.81 -18.09 0.31
C ASP A 119 14.92 -16.84 0.14
N TRP A 120 14.70 -16.40 -1.11
CA TRP A 120 13.76 -15.34 -1.40
C TRP A 120 12.33 -15.74 -1.06
N PHE A 121 11.88 -16.95 -1.41
CA PHE A 121 10.57 -17.45 -1.02
C PHE A 121 10.39 -17.51 0.50
N GLN A 122 11.41 -17.93 1.24
CA GLN A 122 11.35 -17.93 2.71
C GLN A 122 11.22 -16.52 3.28
N SER A 123 11.96 -15.55 2.72
CA SER A 123 11.85 -14.14 3.08
C SER A 123 10.47 -13.56 2.73
N LEU A 124 9.89 -14.00 1.61
CA LEU A 124 8.55 -13.60 1.18
C LEU A 124 7.47 -14.16 2.13
N PHE A 125 7.58 -15.43 2.53
CA PHE A 125 6.70 -15.99 3.54
C PHE A 125 6.82 -15.26 4.88
N TYR A 126 8.02 -14.90 5.28
CA TYR A 126 8.24 -14.15 6.51
C TYR A 126 7.54 -12.79 6.48
N SER A 127 7.70 -12.01 5.40
CA SER A 127 7.00 -10.74 5.19
C SER A 127 5.48 -10.92 5.19
N PHE A 128 4.98 -11.93 4.49
CA PHE A 128 3.55 -12.22 4.43
C PHE A 128 2.95 -12.53 5.82
N PHE A 129 3.60 -13.38 6.62
CA PHE A 129 3.14 -13.70 7.97
C PHE A 129 3.27 -12.52 8.92
N THR A 130 4.31 -11.70 8.78
CA THR A 130 4.49 -10.46 9.54
C THR A 130 3.33 -9.50 9.29
N LEU A 131 2.93 -9.33 8.03
CA LEU A 131 1.88 -8.41 7.65
C LEU A 131 0.50 -8.85 8.17
N ILE A 132 0.20 -10.16 8.17
CA ILE A 132 -1.08 -10.70 8.67
C ILE A 132 -1.15 -10.68 10.20
N THR A 133 -0.12 -10.22 10.88
CA THR A 133 -0.05 -10.17 12.36
C THR A 133 -0.12 -11.52 13.07
N VAL A 134 0.06 -12.61 12.34
CA VAL A 134 0.08 -13.96 12.92
C VAL A 134 1.31 -14.19 13.78
N GLY A 135 2.22 -13.19 13.82
CA GLY A 135 3.47 -13.30 14.53
C GLY A 135 4.54 -14.01 13.71
N GLN A 136 5.65 -14.27 14.35
CA GLN A 136 6.90 -14.72 13.74
C GLN A 136 6.85 -16.11 13.09
N GLY A 137 5.70 -16.69 12.83
CA GLY A 137 5.57 -17.98 12.16
C GLY A 137 6.66 -18.98 12.56
N SER A 138 7.29 -19.58 11.59
CA SER A 138 8.43 -20.48 11.77
C SER A 138 9.80 -19.81 11.60
N ALA A 139 9.88 -18.48 11.43
CA ALA A 139 11.12 -17.75 11.21
C ALA A 139 11.29 -16.62 12.24
N ALA A 140 12.52 -16.30 12.63
CA ALA A 140 12.84 -15.26 13.59
C ALA A 140 13.78 -14.20 12.98
N PRO A 141 13.69 -12.92 13.41
CA PRO A 141 14.63 -11.91 12.97
C PRO A 141 16.04 -12.23 13.48
N SER A 142 17.03 -12.21 12.59
CA SER A 142 18.41 -12.52 12.93
C SER A 142 19.20 -11.32 13.44
N SER A 143 18.72 -10.10 13.20
CA SER A 143 19.42 -8.86 13.55
C SER A 143 18.47 -7.77 14.05
N GLY A 144 19.03 -6.76 14.77
CA GLY A 144 18.27 -5.58 15.18
C GLY A 144 17.72 -4.77 13.98
N ALA A 145 18.42 -4.77 12.85
CA ALA A 145 17.94 -4.14 11.62
C ALA A 145 16.68 -4.85 11.09
N THR A 146 16.63 -6.18 11.18
CA THR A 146 15.45 -6.97 10.80
C THR A 146 14.26 -6.67 11.72
N GLN A 147 14.51 -6.53 13.04
CA GLN A 147 13.47 -6.18 14.01
C GLN A 147 12.88 -4.79 13.72
N PHE A 148 13.74 -3.83 13.40
CA PHE A 148 13.30 -2.48 13.02
C PHE A 148 12.48 -2.49 11.72
N ALA A 149 12.95 -3.19 10.69
CA ALA A 149 12.21 -3.36 9.43
C ALA A 149 10.84 -4.01 9.66
N MET A 150 10.78 -5.06 10.51
CA MET A 150 9.54 -5.73 10.89
C MET A 150 8.56 -4.77 11.58
N SER A 151 9.04 -3.91 12.47
CA SER A 151 8.18 -2.93 13.15
C SER A 151 7.57 -1.93 12.16
N ILE A 152 8.34 -1.47 11.18
CA ILE A 152 7.84 -0.58 10.12
C ILE A 152 6.82 -1.31 9.24
N GLU A 153 7.11 -2.55 8.85
CA GLU A 153 6.19 -3.35 8.04
C GLU A 153 4.86 -3.58 8.74
N LEU A 154 4.87 -3.93 10.03
CA LEU A 154 3.66 -4.08 10.84
C LEU A 154 2.81 -2.81 10.89
N LEU A 155 3.44 -1.65 11.11
CA LEU A 155 2.74 -0.37 11.14
C LEU A 155 2.13 -0.03 9.77
N CYS A 156 2.91 -0.13 8.70
CA CYS A 156 2.41 0.14 7.35
C CYS A 156 1.34 -0.87 6.93
N GLY A 157 1.55 -2.15 7.24
CA GLY A 157 0.64 -3.24 6.94
C GLY A 157 -0.70 -3.09 7.64
N SER A 158 -0.71 -2.77 8.94
CA SER A 158 -1.95 -2.57 9.70
C SER A 158 -2.78 -1.41 9.16
N ILE A 159 -2.13 -0.30 8.79
CA ILE A 159 -2.79 0.84 8.17
C ILE A 159 -3.40 0.44 6.82
N LEU A 160 -2.63 -0.24 5.95
CA LEU A 160 -3.11 -0.65 4.63
C LEU A 160 -4.26 -1.67 4.73
N MET A 161 -4.18 -2.63 5.66
CA MET A 161 -5.24 -3.62 5.88
C MET A 161 -6.53 -2.97 6.38
N THR A 162 -6.43 -2.02 7.31
CA THR A 162 -7.60 -1.26 7.80
C THR A 162 -8.25 -0.46 6.67
N LEU A 163 -7.46 0.21 5.87
CA LEU A 163 -7.94 0.98 4.72
C LEU A 163 -8.53 0.07 3.63
N PHE A 164 -7.94 -1.08 3.37
CA PHE A 164 -8.48 -2.08 2.44
C PHE A 164 -9.85 -2.57 2.91
N THR A 165 -9.97 -2.94 4.18
CA THR A 165 -11.24 -3.36 4.79
C THR A 165 -12.30 -2.26 4.68
N ALA A 166 -11.94 -1.02 5.01
CA ALA A 166 -12.86 0.13 4.88
C ALA A 166 -13.33 0.35 3.44
N THR A 167 -12.44 0.18 2.44
CA THR A 167 -12.81 0.31 1.02
C THR A 167 -13.73 -0.82 0.56
N LEU A 168 -13.53 -2.04 1.05
CA LEU A 168 -14.42 -3.17 0.78
C LEU A 168 -15.81 -2.90 1.36
N PHE A 169 -15.89 -2.55 2.64
CA PHE A 169 -17.19 -2.21 3.26
C PHE A 169 -17.93 -1.14 2.48
N ARG A 170 -17.25 -0.07 2.11
CA ARG A 170 -17.84 1.02 1.33
C ARG A 170 -18.38 0.54 -0.02
N LYS A 171 -17.71 -0.40 -0.67
CA LYS A 171 -18.13 -0.94 -1.97
C LYS A 171 -19.31 -1.89 -1.86
N TYR A 172 -19.40 -2.69 -0.79
CA TYR A 172 -20.43 -3.73 -0.65
C TYR A 172 -21.63 -3.31 0.21
N THR A 173 -21.57 -2.17 0.90
CA THR A 173 -22.67 -1.67 1.75
C THR A 173 -23.50 -0.57 1.04
N LYS A 174 -23.12 -0.21 -0.19
CA LYS A 174 -23.95 0.62 -1.09
C LYS A 174 -24.97 -0.27 -1.80
#